data_3bde8ca9416555877acdce99e241ea8b
#
_entry.id   3bde8ca9416555877acdce99e241ea8b
#
_cell.length_a   1.000
_cell.length_b   1.000
_cell.length_c   1.000
_cell.angle_alpha   90.00
_cell.angle_beta   90.00
_cell.angle_gamma   90.00
#
_symmetry.space_group_name_H-M   'P 1'
#
loop_
_entity.id
_entity.type
_entity.pdbx_description
1 polymer ?
#
loop_
_entity_poly.entity_id
_entity_poly.type
_entity_poly.pdbx_seq_one_letter_code
_entity_poly.pdbx_strand_id
1 'polypeptide(L)'
;RGRLDVDATDLAVAPGFINMLSHSETSLIADGRSQGDIRQGVTLEVFGESSMGPITEQMKIDQTERQGDIKFDITWSTLGEYLDDLVKRGISPNVASFVSAATVRANEIGLVNRAPSADELERMRAHVRKAMDEGAMGLTSALIYTPGVFARTDELVELAKVASASGGMYISHMRSEGNRLLEAIDELLTIAREAHIRAEIYHLKAGGKENWSKMDDAIAKIEAAQKAGLEITADMYTYTAGSTGLDAAMPPWVQEGGYKEWAKRLQDPKIRARVRKEMTTPTDAWENLMLSAGGEGTLLVGFKNEALRGNAGKTLAEVAKLRGTSVEDTAMDLVVEDGSRVQVVYFLMSEDNVKRQIRLPWVSFGSDAASMAPEGVFVKTSTHPRAYGNFARVLGKYVRDEHVIPLEEAIRKLTSLPAATLRIRERGQLTPGYLADIVVFDPRTIGDRATYAQPHQYSTGVRHVWVNGVQVLKDGEHTGAKPGRVVRGPGWKPRP
;
A
#
# COMPACT_ATOMS: atom_id res chain seq x y z
N ARG A 1 28.72 23.37 -18.03
CA ARG A 1 28.85 23.32 -16.57
C ARG A 1 27.46 23.54 -15.99
N GLY A 2 27.07 22.70 -15.00
CA GLY A 2 25.84 22.90 -14.25
C GLY A 2 25.90 24.10 -13.31
N ARG A 3 24.77 24.44 -12.68
CA ARG A 3 24.75 25.44 -11.58
C ARG A 3 25.40 24.91 -10.31
N LEU A 4 25.43 23.59 -10.15
CA LEU A 4 25.99 22.86 -9.02
C LEU A 4 26.75 21.66 -9.58
N ASP A 5 28.01 21.54 -9.21
CA ASP A 5 28.83 20.36 -9.47
C ASP A 5 28.88 19.52 -8.18
N VAL A 6 28.56 18.24 -8.27
CA VAL A 6 28.56 17.30 -7.14
C VAL A 6 29.55 16.19 -7.45
N ASP A 7 30.49 15.93 -6.56
CA ASP A 7 31.40 14.80 -6.66
C ASP A 7 30.63 13.51 -6.34
N ALA A 8 30.47 12.68 -7.34
CA ALA A 8 29.86 11.34 -7.25
C ALA A 8 30.88 10.23 -7.53
N THR A 9 32.17 10.49 -7.32
CA THR A 9 33.23 9.48 -7.49
C THR A 9 32.90 8.25 -6.64
N ASP A 10 32.98 7.06 -7.24
CA ASP A 10 32.63 5.75 -6.63
C ASP A 10 31.17 5.60 -6.16
N LEU A 11 30.27 6.49 -6.55
CA LEU A 11 28.85 6.43 -6.25
C LEU A 11 28.03 6.10 -7.50
N ALA A 12 26.86 5.52 -7.31
CA ALA A 12 25.87 5.36 -8.35
C ALA A 12 24.96 6.58 -8.43
N VAL A 13 24.66 7.02 -9.66
CA VAL A 13 23.68 8.07 -9.95
C VAL A 13 22.54 7.46 -10.73
N ALA A 14 21.32 7.59 -10.22
CA ALA A 14 20.13 7.02 -10.82
C ALA A 14 18.96 8.05 -10.83
N PRO A 15 17.92 7.82 -11.65
CA PRO A 15 16.66 8.53 -11.46
C PRO A 15 16.13 8.30 -10.05
N GLY A 16 15.35 9.24 -9.52
CA GLY A 16 14.66 9.05 -8.25
C GLY A 16 13.70 7.86 -8.30
N PHE A 17 13.64 7.08 -7.22
CA PHE A 17 12.84 5.87 -7.15
C PHE A 17 11.35 6.21 -7.03
N ILE A 18 10.51 5.32 -7.56
CA ILE A 18 9.04 5.41 -7.53
C ILE A 18 8.51 4.29 -6.63
N ASN A 19 7.83 4.68 -5.56
CA ASN A 19 7.12 3.77 -4.66
C ASN A 19 5.73 3.52 -5.23
N MET A 20 5.50 2.33 -5.84
CA MET A 20 4.25 1.98 -6.52
C MET A 20 3.05 1.80 -5.59
N LEU A 21 3.31 1.51 -4.32
CA LEU A 21 2.27 1.45 -3.29
C LEU A 21 2.81 2.08 -2.01
N SER A 22 2.29 3.26 -1.67
CA SER A 22 2.55 3.99 -0.43
C SER A 22 1.25 4.20 0.34
N HIS A 23 1.31 4.10 1.66
CA HIS A 23 0.24 4.45 2.60
C HIS A 23 0.57 5.73 3.39
N SER A 24 1.25 6.68 2.73
CA SER A 24 1.74 7.91 3.37
C SER A 24 0.70 9.03 3.44
N GLU A 25 -0.56 8.77 3.11
CA GLU A 25 -1.60 9.79 3.06
C GLU A 25 -1.71 10.62 4.35
N THR A 26 -1.58 9.97 5.50
CA THR A 26 -1.67 10.66 6.80
C THR A 26 -0.30 10.99 7.39
N SER A 27 0.71 10.16 7.13
CA SER A 27 2.06 10.43 7.63
C SER A 27 2.67 11.69 7.01
N LEU A 28 2.39 11.98 5.73
CA LEU A 28 2.82 13.23 5.08
C LEU A 28 2.11 14.47 5.63
N ILE A 29 0.90 14.33 6.18
CA ILE A 29 0.24 15.43 6.92
C ILE A 29 1.00 15.72 8.21
N ALA A 30 1.45 14.68 8.91
CA ALA A 30 2.21 14.81 10.16
C ALA A 30 3.65 15.29 9.92
N ASP A 31 4.30 14.75 8.92
CA ASP A 31 5.68 15.11 8.52
C ASP A 31 5.86 15.03 7.00
N GLY A 32 5.71 16.16 6.33
CA GLY A 32 5.87 16.25 4.87
C GLY A 32 7.30 16.01 4.38
N ARG A 33 8.30 15.78 5.25
CA ARG A 33 9.67 15.45 4.85
C ARG A 33 9.78 14.04 4.25
N SER A 34 8.87 13.13 4.59
CA SER A 34 8.91 11.73 4.12
C SER A 34 10.27 11.07 4.32
N GLN A 35 10.83 11.18 5.52
CA GLN A 35 12.23 10.80 5.75
C GLN A 35 12.51 9.32 5.51
N GLY A 36 11.55 8.43 5.82
CA GLY A 36 11.67 6.99 5.58
C GLY A 36 11.91 6.67 4.09
N ASP A 37 11.18 7.31 3.20
CA ASP A 37 11.26 7.10 1.75
C ASP A 37 12.38 7.91 1.10
N ILE A 38 12.52 9.19 1.42
CA ILE A 38 13.60 10.06 0.89
C ILE A 38 14.99 9.46 1.18
N ARG A 39 15.21 8.91 2.38
CA ARG A 39 16.49 8.29 2.76
C ARG A 39 16.74 6.93 2.09
N GLN A 40 15.75 6.38 1.40
CA GLN A 40 15.88 5.23 0.51
C GLN A 40 16.01 5.60 -0.97
N GLY A 41 15.93 6.90 -1.31
CA GLY A 41 16.03 7.41 -2.69
C GLY A 41 14.68 7.57 -3.40
N VAL A 42 13.56 7.38 -2.71
CA VAL A 42 12.21 7.57 -3.27
C VAL A 42 11.92 9.06 -3.46
N THR A 43 11.44 9.41 -4.64
CA THR A 43 11.10 10.79 -5.04
C THR A 43 9.65 10.95 -5.48
N LEU A 44 8.94 9.82 -5.66
CA LEU A 44 7.51 9.77 -5.96
C LEU A 44 6.86 8.65 -5.16
N GLU A 45 5.82 8.99 -4.41
CA GLU A 45 4.96 8.06 -3.68
C GLU A 45 3.59 7.98 -4.37
N VAL A 46 3.14 6.77 -4.67
CA VAL A 46 1.85 6.50 -5.31
C VAL A 46 0.90 5.91 -4.27
N PHE A 47 -0.19 6.62 -3.97
CA PHE A 47 -1.18 6.17 -3.01
C PHE A 47 -2.18 5.22 -3.66
N GLY A 48 -2.51 4.14 -2.95
CA GLY A 48 -3.40 3.11 -3.45
C GLY A 48 -4.14 2.34 -2.36
N GLU A 49 -4.87 1.31 -2.74
CA GLU A 49 -5.82 0.52 -1.96
C GLU A 49 -7.00 1.34 -1.44
N SER A 50 -6.74 2.40 -0.68
CA SER A 50 -7.74 3.40 -0.27
C SER A 50 -7.51 4.73 -0.99
N SER A 51 -8.43 5.69 -0.83
CA SER A 51 -8.23 7.06 -1.29
C SER A 51 -8.85 8.06 -0.31
N MET A 52 -8.25 9.23 -0.22
CA MET A 52 -8.70 10.31 0.67
C MET A 52 -9.86 11.14 0.09
N GLY A 53 -10.49 10.65 -0.95
CA GLY A 53 -11.69 11.17 -1.60
C GLY A 53 -12.19 10.22 -2.69
N PRO A 54 -13.48 10.31 -3.05
CA PRO A 54 -14.53 11.23 -2.55
C PRO A 54 -15.01 10.86 -1.13
N ILE A 55 -15.24 11.85 -0.28
CA ILE A 55 -15.74 11.65 1.09
C ILE A 55 -16.92 12.56 1.42
N THR A 56 -17.90 12.01 2.14
CA THR A 56 -19.08 12.75 2.66
C THR A 56 -18.75 13.41 4.00
N GLU A 57 -19.61 14.34 4.47
CA GLU A 57 -19.46 14.93 5.79
C GLU A 57 -19.51 13.87 6.92
N GLN A 58 -20.36 12.84 6.77
CA GLN A 58 -20.39 11.74 7.73
C GLN A 58 -19.09 10.93 7.75
N MET A 59 -18.50 10.67 6.57
CA MET A 59 -17.21 9.99 6.49
C MET A 59 -16.09 10.83 7.13
N LYS A 60 -16.13 12.17 7.02
CA LYS A 60 -15.16 13.05 7.71
C LYS A 60 -15.27 12.91 9.22
N ILE A 61 -16.49 12.90 9.75
CA ILE A 61 -16.75 12.70 11.20
C ILE A 61 -16.18 11.35 11.64
N ASP A 62 -16.55 10.28 10.93
CA ASP A 62 -16.11 8.92 11.27
C ASP A 62 -14.59 8.75 11.16
N GLN A 63 -13.95 9.38 10.17
CA GLN A 63 -12.50 9.37 10.04
C GLN A 63 -11.83 10.15 11.16
N THR A 64 -12.35 11.32 11.54
CA THR A 64 -11.82 12.14 12.64
C THR A 64 -11.89 11.40 13.97
N GLU A 65 -12.98 10.72 14.27
CA GLU A 65 -13.14 9.90 15.48
C GLU A 65 -12.15 8.71 15.52
N ARG A 66 -11.81 8.16 14.34
CA ARG A 66 -10.90 7.02 14.23
C ARG A 66 -9.42 7.38 14.18
N GLN A 67 -9.06 8.66 14.04
CA GLN A 67 -7.67 9.09 14.07
C GLN A 67 -6.95 8.58 15.33
N GLY A 68 -5.75 8.01 15.11
CA GLY A 68 -4.83 7.64 16.19
C GLY A 68 -4.04 8.84 16.71
N ASP A 69 -2.74 8.70 16.82
CA ASP A 69 -1.85 9.75 17.32
C ASP A 69 -1.68 10.92 16.33
N ILE A 70 -1.80 10.69 15.04
CA ILE A 70 -1.78 11.74 14.01
C ILE A 70 -3.16 12.38 13.96
N LYS A 71 -3.24 13.65 14.38
CA LYS A 71 -4.47 14.44 14.39
C LYS A 71 -4.41 15.53 13.35
N PHE A 72 -5.47 15.66 12.57
CA PHE A 72 -5.60 16.69 11.52
C PHE A 72 -7.06 16.95 11.19
N ASP A 73 -7.35 18.16 10.68
CA ASP A 73 -8.65 18.52 10.18
C ASP A 73 -8.81 18.05 8.71
N ILE A 74 -9.96 17.48 8.40
CA ILE A 74 -10.31 17.01 7.06
C ILE A 74 -11.11 18.12 6.37
N THR A 75 -10.42 18.98 5.60
CA THR A 75 -10.98 20.15 4.95
C THR A 75 -11.39 19.91 3.49
N TRP A 76 -11.05 18.75 2.94
CA TRP A 76 -11.33 18.34 1.56
C TRP A 76 -12.54 17.40 1.49
N SER A 77 -13.12 17.28 0.31
CA SER A 77 -14.20 16.33 -0.02
C SER A 77 -13.85 15.48 -1.23
N THR A 78 -12.93 15.94 -2.08
CA THR A 78 -12.50 15.23 -3.29
C THR A 78 -11.05 14.81 -3.22
N LEU A 79 -10.66 13.88 -4.10
CA LEU A 79 -9.27 13.43 -4.18
C LEU A 79 -8.33 14.57 -4.57
N GLY A 80 -8.73 15.39 -5.55
CA GLY A 80 -7.91 16.51 -5.99
C GLY A 80 -7.70 17.57 -4.93
N GLU A 81 -8.72 17.87 -4.12
CA GLU A 81 -8.61 18.79 -2.99
C GLU A 81 -7.63 18.29 -1.93
N TYR A 82 -7.66 16.98 -1.61
CA TYR A 82 -6.68 16.36 -0.71
C TYR A 82 -5.25 16.47 -1.23
N LEU A 83 -5.02 16.15 -2.50
CA LEU A 83 -3.69 16.22 -3.10
C LEU A 83 -3.15 17.67 -3.12
N ASP A 84 -4.02 18.65 -3.39
CA ASP A 84 -3.67 20.06 -3.34
C ASP A 84 -3.36 20.52 -1.89
N ASP A 85 -4.11 20.01 -0.89
CA ASP A 85 -3.85 20.28 0.52
C ASP A 85 -2.48 19.76 0.98
N LEU A 86 -2.09 18.56 0.57
CA LEU A 86 -0.74 18.02 0.85
C LEU A 86 0.37 18.93 0.32
N VAL A 87 0.27 19.37 -0.94
CA VAL A 87 1.26 20.26 -1.55
C VAL A 87 1.26 21.61 -0.84
N LYS A 88 0.11 22.14 -0.45
CA LYS A 88 -0.01 23.39 0.31
C LYS A 88 0.66 23.29 1.69
N ARG A 89 0.56 22.15 2.37
CA ARG A 89 1.28 21.88 3.64
C ARG A 89 2.79 21.77 3.44
N GLY A 90 3.21 21.42 2.24
CA GLY A 90 4.60 21.21 1.84
C GLY A 90 5.05 19.78 2.09
N ILE A 91 5.44 19.11 1.01
CA ILE A 91 5.95 17.75 0.99
C ILE A 91 7.27 17.69 0.23
N SER A 92 8.16 16.79 0.64
CA SER A 92 9.45 16.59 -0.04
C SER A 92 9.35 15.69 -1.27
N PRO A 93 8.67 14.53 -1.23
CA PRO A 93 8.46 13.70 -2.41
C PRO A 93 7.34 14.27 -3.30
N ASN A 94 7.34 13.89 -4.56
CA ASN A 94 6.14 13.97 -5.38
C ASN A 94 5.12 12.95 -4.91
N VAL A 95 3.85 13.20 -5.18
CA VAL A 95 2.75 12.27 -4.85
C VAL A 95 1.83 12.07 -6.05
N ALA A 96 1.31 10.86 -6.18
CA ALA A 96 0.24 10.49 -7.10
C ALA A 96 -0.78 9.64 -6.34
N SER A 97 -1.99 9.51 -6.84
CA SER A 97 -3.01 8.67 -6.20
C SER A 97 -3.93 8.02 -7.21
N PHE A 98 -4.43 6.87 -6.84
CA PHE A 98 -5.59 6.23 -7.45
C PHE A 98 -6.87 6.65 -6.73
N VAL A 99 -8.03 6.52 -7.37
CA VAL A 99 -9.33 6.58 -6.70
C VAL A 99 -9.76 5.16 -6.30
N SER A 100 -10.15 4.98 -5.04
CA SER A 100 -10.51 3.66 -4.52
C SER A 100 -11.98 3.32 -4.77
N ALA A 101 -12.25 2.16 -5.37
CA ALA A 101 -13.59 1.61 -5.52
C ALA A 101 -14.30 1.45 -4.16
N ALA A 102 -13.56 1.05 -3.11
CA ALA A 102 -14.09 0.94 -1.76
C ALA A 102 -14.50 2.31 -1.18
N THR A 103 -13.72 3.36 -1.41
CA THR A 103 -14.06 4.73 -0.96
C THR A 103 -15.28 5.26 -1.73
N VAL A 104 -15.34 5.05 -3.05
CA VAL A 104 -16.50 5.41 -3.87
C VAL A 104 -17.75 4.67 -3.43
N ARG A 105 -17.63 3.36 -3.14
CA ARG A 105 -18.72 2.53 -2.63
C ARG A 105 -19.20 3.03 -1.25
N ALA A 106 -18.27 3.30 -0.33
CA ALA A 106 -18.59 3.82 1.00
C ALA A 106 -19.31 5.17 0.94
N ASN A 107 -18.93 6.02 -0.02
CA ASN A 107 -19.57 7.32 -0.24
C ASN A 107 -21.05 7.20 -0.63
N GLU A 108 -21.39 6.26 -1.53
CA GLU A 108 -22.74 6.14 -2.10
C GLU A 108 -23.66 5.19 -1.32
N ILE A 109 -23.16 4.07 -0.88
CA ILE A 109 -24.00 3.01 -0.27
C ILE A 109 -23.55 2.59 1.12
N GLY A 110 -22.48 3.19 1.64
CA GLY A 110 -21.95 2.87 2.97
C GLY A 110 -21.19 1.54 3.01
N LEU A 111 -21.04 1.01 4.23
CA LEU A 111 -20.23 -0.18 4.52
C LEU A 111 -21.11 -1.45 4.59
N VAL A 112 -22.06 -1.58 3.66
CA VAL A 112 -23.08 -2.65 3.66
C VAL A 112 -22.86 -3.69 2.57
N ASN A 113 -23.27 -4.93 2.85
CA ASN A 113 -23.16 -6.06 1.93
C ASN A 113 -24.38 -6.16 1.01
N ARG A 114 -24.48 -5.29 0.02
CA ARG A 114 -25.48 -5.37 -1.07
C ARG A 114 -24.91 -4.80 -2.36
N ALA A 115 -25.49 -5.15 -3.48
CA ALA A 115 -25.18 -4.49 -4.74
C ALA A 115 -25.71 -3.05 -4.75
N PRO A 116 -25.07 -2.12 -5.48
CA PRO A 116 -25.62 -0.79 -5.75
C PRO A 116 -26.87 -0.93 -6.65
N SER A 117 -27.83 -0.01 -6.48
CA SER A 117 -28.88 0.19 -7.48
C SER A 117 -28.29 0.82 -8.76
N ALA A 118 -29.06 0.85 -9.85
CA ALA A 118 -28.61 1.46 -11.10
C ALA A 118 -28.23 2.95 -10.92
N ASP A 119 -29.02 3.70 -10.14
CA ASP A 119 -28.77 5.12 -9.87
C ASP A 119 -27.55 5.32 -8.97
N GLU A 120 -27.36 4.46 -7.97
CA GLU A 120 -26.16 4.48 -7.11
C GLU A 120 -24.90 4.17 -7.94
N LEU A 121 -24.95 3.16 -8.80
CA LEU A 121 -23.83 2.81 -9.67
C LEU A 121 -23.46 3.97 -10.62
N GLU A 122 -24.47 4.69 -11.16
CA GLU A 122 -24.17 5.85 -12.00
C GLU A 122 -23.54 7.00 -11.22
N ARG A 123 -23.95 7.24 -9.97
CA ARG A 123 -23.25 8.21 -9.09
C ARG A 123 -21.83 7.75 -8.74
N MET A 124 -21.62 6.45 -8.50
CA MET A 124 -20.29 5.89 -8.30
C MET A 124 -19.39 6.13 -9.53
N ARG A 125 -19.92 5.92 -10.74
CA ARG A 125 -19.21 6.25 -12.00
C ARG A 125 -18.88 7.73 -12.10
N ALA A 126 -19.79 8.62 -11.67
CA ALA A 126 -19.56 10.07 -11.67
C ALA A 126 -18.41 10.45 -10.70
N HIS A 127 -18.32 9.80 -9.53
CA HIS A 127 -17.21 10.00 -8.62
C HIS A 127 -15.86 9.55 -9.22
N VAL A 128 -15.82 8.40 -9.88
CA VAL A 128 -14.60 7.93 -10.58
C VAL A 128 -14.22 8.94 -11.68
N ARG A 129 -15.18 9.37 -12.50
CA ARG A 129 -14.94 10.38 -13.58
C ARG A 129 -14.37 11.67 -13.00
N LYS A 130 -14.95 12.18 -11.91
CA LYS A 130 -14.46 13.39 -11.24
C LYS A 130 -13.02 13.21 -10.73
N ALA A 131 -12.73 12.09 -10.08
CA ALA A 131 -11.37 11.82 -9.60
C ALA A 131 -10.36 11.72 -10.75
N MET A 132 -10.74 11.11 -11.88
CA MET A 132 -9.90 11.08 -13.09
C MET A 132 -9.67 12.50 -13.65
N ASP A 133 -10.69 13.35 -13.72
CA ASP A 133 -10.58 14.75 -14.13
C ASP A 133 -9.68 15.55 -13.16
N GLU A 134 -9.64 15.18 -11.90
CA GLU A 134 -8.77 15.75 -10.87
C GLU A 134 -7.35 15.16 -10.86
N GLY A 135 -7.07 14.17 -11.70
CA GLY A 135 -5.75 13.62 -11.95
C GLY A 135 -5.43 12.32 -11.21
N ALA A 136 -6.43 11.51 -10.88
CA ALA A 136 -6.18 10.13 -10.44
C ALA A 136 -5.46 9.32 -11.53
N MET A 137 -4.57 8.40 -11.12
CA MET A 137 -3.86 7.49 -12.04
C MET A 137 -4.78 6.42 -12.63
N GLY A 138 -5.88 6.16 -11.99
CA GLY A 138 -6.86 5.15 -12.35
C GLY A 138 -7.72 4.74 -11.17
N LEU A 139 -8.30 3.54 -11.26
CA LEU A 139 -9.12 2.93 -10.23
C LEU A 139 -8.29 1.91 -9.44
N THR A 140 -8.39 1.96 -8.10
CA THR A 140 -7.82 0.92 -7.23
C THR A 140 -8.90 0.16 -6.47
N SER A 141 -8.60 -1.06 -6.05
CA SER A 141 -9.42 -1.84 -5.13
C SER A 141 -8.59 -2.60 -4.12
N ALA A 142 -9.20 -2.89 -2.94
CA ALA A 142 -8.68 -3.79 -1.93
C ALA A 142 -9.81 -4.72 -1.49
N LEU A 143 -9.80 -5.97 -1.98
CA LEU A 143 -10.97 -6.83 -2.05
C LEU A 143 -11.08 -7.82 -0.88
N ILE A 144 -10.21 -7.74 0.11
CA ILE A 144 -10.34 -8.49 1.37
C ILE A 144 -10.92 -7.65 2.51
N TYR A 145 -10.95 -6.33 2.37
CA TYR A 145 -11.40 -5.39 3.41
C TYR A 145 -12.81 -4.87 3.16
N THR A 146 -13.55 -4.60 4.23
CA THR A 146 -14.86 -3.94 4.17
C THR A 146 -14.71 -2.46 3.78
N PRO A 147 -15.48 -1.93 2.80
CA PRO A 147 -16.56 -2.57 2.04
C PRO A 147 -16.12 -3.19 0.70
N GLY A 148 -14.83 -3.15 0.33
CA GLY A 148 -14.32 -3.68 -0.95
C GLY A 148 -14.64 -5.16 -1.15
N VAL A 149 -14.61 -5.96 -0.06
CA VAL A 149 -14.94 -7.40 -0.09
C VAL A 149 -16.36 -7.68 -0.58
N PHE A 150 -17.29 -6.73 -0.43
CA PHE A 150 -18.68 -6.85 -0.87
C PHE A 150 -18.90 -6.41 -2.33
N ALA A 151 -17.88 -5.76 -2.95
CA ALA A 151 -17.97 -5.38 -4.36
C ALA A 151 -17.88 -6.61 -5.25
N ARG A 152 -18.78 -6.70 -6.23
CA ARG A 152 -18.80 -7.78 -7.22
C ARG A 152 -17.93 -7.40 -8.42
N THR A 153 -17.49 -8.39 -9.17
CA THR A 153 -16.67 -8.20 -10.37
C THR A 153 -17.35 -7.29 -11.39
N ASP A 154 -18.66 -7.43 -11.60
CA ASP A 154 -19.44 -6.58 -12.51
C ASP A 154 -19.45 -5.09 -12.09
N GLU A 155 -19.57 -4.80 -10.78
CA GLU A 155 -19.45 -3.45 -10.24
C GLU A 155 -18.06 -2.86 -10.53
N LEU A 156 -17.00 -3.65 -10.29
CA LEU A 156 -15.61 -3.21 -10.54
C LEU A 156 -15.33 -2.96 -12.02
N VAL A 157 -15.87 -3.80 -12.92
CA VAL A 157 -15.79 -3.62 -14.38
C VAL A 157 -16.42 -2.30 -14.79
N GLU A 158 -17.61 -1.98 -14.27
CA GLU A 158 -18.30 -0.74 -14.63
C GLU A 158 -17.56 0.53 -14.17
N LEU A 159 -16.94 0.47 -12.99
CA LEU A 159 -16.09 1.58 -12.52
C LEU A 159 -14.77 1.66 -13.31
N ALA A 160 -14.17 0.51 -13.62
CA ALA A 160 -12.94 0.43 -14.40
C ALA A 160 -13.10 0.95 -15.84
N LYS A 161 -14.26 0.75 -16.46
CA LYS A 161 -14.60 1.34 -17.77
C LYS A 161 -14.50 2.87 -17.77
N VAL A 162 -14.90 3.50 -16.66
CA VAL A 162 -14.81 4.98 -16.53
C VAL A 162 -13.35 5.41 -16.42
N ALA A 163 -12.53 4.72 -15.64
CA ALA A 163 -11.10 4.99 -15.55
C ALA A 163 -10.39 4.74 -16.88
N SER A 164 -10.75 3.66 -17.60
CA SER A 164 -10.23 3.32 -18.94
C SER A 164 -10.52 4.42 -19.97
N ALA A 165 -11.75 4.94 -19.99
CA ALA A 165 -12.13 6.03 -20.89
C ALA A 165 -11.31 7.32 -20.71
N SER A 166 -10.72 7.51 -19.54
CA SER A 166 -9.80 8.61 -19.20
C SER A 166 -8.32 8.25 -19.36
N GLY A 167 -8.01 7.06 -19.93
CA GLY A 167 -6.63 6.57 -20.11
C GLY A 167 -5.96 6.04 -18.84
N GLY A 168 -6.71 5.90 -17.74
CA GLY A 168 -6.25 5.35 -16.46
C GLY A 168 -5.94 3.86 -16.50
N MET A 169 -5.55 3.31 -15.36
CA MET A 169 -5.33 1.88 -15.16
C MET A 169 -6.14 1.35 -13.98
N TYR A 170 -6.24 0.03 -13.85
CA TYR A 170 -6.79 -0.65 -12.69
C TYR A 170 -5.69 -1.30 -11.89
N ILE A 171 -5.72 -1.18 -10.57
CA ILE A 171 -4.73 -1.82 -9.70
C ILE A 171 -5.44 -2.39 -8.47
N SER A 172 -5.02 -3.57 -8.00
CA SER A 172 -5.79 -4.29 -6.98
C SER A 172 -4.93 -5.04 -5.97
N HIS A 173 -5.22 -4.80 -4.67
CA HIS A 173 -5.11 -5.85 -3.67
C HIS A 173 -6.23 -6.86 -3.95
N MET A 174 -5.84 -8.02 -4.45
CA MET A 174 -6.79 -9.00 -4.98
C MET A 174 -7.71 -9.58 -3.89
N ARG A 175 -8.78 -10.23 -4.30
CA ARG A 175 -9.78 -10.85 -3.40
C ARG A 175 -9.22 -12.01 -2.59
N SER A 176 -8.16 -12.64 -3.04
CA SER A 176 -7.37 -13.62 -2.28
C SER A 176 -5.92 -13.62 -2.76
N GLU A 177 -5.02 -13.67 -1.81
CA GLU A 177 -3.59 -13.87 -2.01
C GLU A 177 -3.15 -15.25 -1.47
N GLY A 178 -4.10 -16.06 -1.00
CA GLY A 178 -3.94 -17.37 -0.39
C GLY A 178 -4.62 -18.48 -1.18
N ASN A 179 -5.65 -19.09 -0.57
CA ASN A 179 -6.29 -20.30 -1.11
C ASN A 179 -6.85 -20.12 -2.52
N ARG A 180 -7.39 -18.94 -2.83
CA ARG A 180 -7.99 -18.61 -4.13
C ARG A 180 -7.16 -17.60 -4.94
N LEU A 181 -5.83 -17.65 -4.80
CA LEU A 181 -4.92 -16.76 -5.53
C LEU A 181 -5.15 -16.80 -7.05
N LEU A 182 -5.28 -17.99 -7.62
CA LEU A 182 -5.42 -18.15 -9.07
C LEU A 182 -6.76 -17.62 -9.60
N GLU A 183 -7.84 -17.81 -8.86
CA GLU A 183 -9.16 -17.25 -9.18
C GLU A 183 -9.20 -15.74 -9.00
N ALA A 184 -8.48 -15.20 -8.01
CA ALA A 184 -8.36 -13.75 -7.82
C ALA A 184 -7.58 -13.09 -8.97
N ILE A 185 -6.57 -13.76 -9.52
CA ILE A 185 -5.91 -13.35 -10.76
C ILE A 185 -6.90 -13.38 -11.92
N ASP A 186 -7.73 -14.45 -12.07
CA ASP A 186 -8.75 -14.51 -13.11
C ASP A 186 -9.77 -13.37 -13.01
N GLU A 187 -10.16 -12.96 -11.79
CA GLU A 187 -11.03 -11.79 -11.59
C GLU A 187 -10.36 -10.51 -12.10
N LEU A 188 -9.10 -10.26 -11.76
CA LEU A 188 -8.34 -9.09 -12.24
C LEU A 188 -8.22 -9.11 -13.77
N LEU A 189 -7.90 -10.26 -14.37
CA LEU A 189 -7.79 -10.42 -15.82
C LEU A 189 -9.15 -10.22 -16.51
N THR A 190 -10.24 -10.60 -15.87
CA THR A 190 -11.61 -10.36 -16.35
C THR A 190 -11.92 -8.88 -16.36
N ILE A 191 -11.61 -8.15 -15.27
CA ILE A 191 -11.80 -6.71 -15.19
C ILE A 191 -10.94 -6.01 -16.27
N ALA A 192 -9.68 -6.39 -16.42
CA ALA A 192 -8.78 -5.82 -17.43
C ALA A 192 -9.34 -6.00 -18.86
N ARG A 193 -9.88 -7.19 -19.17
CA ARG A 193 -10.41 -7.52 -20.48
C ARG A 193 -11.74 -6.80 -20.76
N GLU A 194 -12.70 -6.85 -19.83
CA GLU A 194 -14.04 -6.31 -20.04
C GLU A 194 -14.09 -4.78 -19.97
N ALA A 195 -13.22 -4.18 -19.18
CA ALA A 195 -13.07 -2.72 -19.13
C ALA A 195 -12.06 -2.17 -20.17
N HIS A 196 -11.38 -3.03 -20.94
CA HIS A 196 -10.31 -2.64 -21.87
C HIS A 196 -9.27 -1.73 -21.19
N ILE A 197 -8.79 -2.16 -20.03
CA ILE A 197 -7.91 -1.36 -19.16
C ILE A 197 -6.63 -2.12 -18.83
N ARG A 198 -5.51 -1.39 -18.74
CA ARG A 198 -4.27 -1.94 -18.19
C ARG A 198 -4.48 -2.26 -16.72
N ALA A 199 -3.89 -3.35 -16.22
CA ALA A 199 -4.03 -3.70 -14.83
C ALA A 199 -2.71 -4.06 -14.15
N GLU A 200 -2.68 -3.86 -12.84
CA GLU A 200 -1.56 -4.21 -11.98
C GLU A 200 -2.04 -4.93 -10.73
N ILE A 201 -1.26 -5.91 -10.28
CA ILE A 201 -1.47 -6.60 -9.01
C ILE A 201 -0.60 -5.90 -7.97
N TYR A 202 -1.23 -5.34 -6.91
CA TYR A 202 -0.48 -4.87 -5.76
C TYR A 202 0.23 -6.03 -5.05
N HIS A 203 1.45 -5.77 -4.59
CA HIS A 203 2.22 -6.60 -3.66
C HIS A 203 2.01 -8.12 -3.88
N LEU A 204 2.13 -8.57 -5.14
CA LEU A 204 1.92 -9.97 -5.55
C LEU A 204 2.58 -10.94 -4.56
N LYS A 205 1.80 -11.84 -3.98
CA LYS A 205 2.29 -12.88 -3.07
C LYS A 205 1.43 -14.13 -3.11
N ALA A 206 1.99 -15.25 -2.70
CA ALA A 206 1.27 -16.46 -2.33
C ALA A 206 1.33 -16.58 -0.80
N GLY A 207 0.27 -16.15 -0.13
CA GLY A 207 0.17 -16.08 1.33
C GLY A 207 -0.23 -17.42 1.94
N GLY A 208 0.47 -17.79 3.04
CA GLY A 208 0.31 -19.10 3.68
C GLY A 208 1.22 -20.17 3.07
N LYS A 209 1.86 -20.96 3.95
CA LYS A 209 2.83 -21.98 3.52
C LYS A 209 2.23 -22.99 2.53
N GLU A 210 0.98 -23.33 2.72
CA GLU A 210 0.19 -24.23 1.88
C GLU A 210 -0.01 -23.70 0.45
N ASN A 211 0.13 -22.39 0.26
CA ASN A 211 -0.09 -21.72 -1.02
C ASN A 211 1.22 -21.36 -1.76
N TRP A 212 2.39 -21.48 -1.14
CA TRP A 212 3.66 -21.03 -1.74
C TRP A 212 3.96 -21.62 -3.10
N SER A 213 3.56 -22.88 -3.34
CA SER A 213 3.73 -23.54 -4.64
C SER A 213 2.87 -22.96 -5.77
N LYS A 214 1.79 -22.23 -5.44
CA LYS A 214 0.91 -21.59 -6.43
C LYS A 214 1.59 -20.43 -7.17
N MET A 215 2.75 -19.95 -6.70
CA MET A 215 3.46 -18.84 -7.34
C MET A 215 3.85 -19.13 -8.78
N ASP A 216 4.23 -20.37 -9.11
CA ASP A 216 4.55 -20.74 -10.49
C ASP A 216 3.33 -20.65 -11.41
N ASP A 217 2.19 -21.16 -10.95
CA ASP A 217 0.95 -21.10 -11.70
C ASP A 217 0.44 -19.66 -11.85
N ALA A 218 0.61 -18.83 -10.81
CA ALA A 218 0.28 -17.41 -10.85
C ALA A 218 1.11 -16.67 -11.91
N ILE A 219 2.42 -16.87 -11.91
CA ILE A 219 3.33 -16.29 -12.91
C ILE A 219 2.93 -16.75 -14.30
N ALA A 220 2.75 -18.06 -14.52
CA ALA A 220 2.38 -18.61 -15.82
C ALA A 220 1.05 -18.03 -16.33
N LYS A 221 0.06 -17.85 -15.44
CA LYS A 221 -1.24 -17.26 -15.77
C LYS A 221 -1.11 -15.80 -16.21
N ILE A 222 -0.32 -15.00 -15.49
CA ILE A 222 -0.08 -13.59 -15.82
C ILE A 222 0.67 -13.48 -17.16
N GLU A 223 1.73 -14.26 -17.36
CA GLU A 223 2.50 -14.24 -18.61
C GLU A 223 1.69 -14.74 -19.81
N ALA A 224 0.78 -15.70 -19.61
CA ALA A 224 -0.15 -16.13 -20.66
C ALA A 224 -1.10 -14.98 -21.06
N ALA A 225 -1.59 -14.21 -20.09
CA ALA A 225 -2.43 -13.05 -20.35
C ALA A 225 -1.66 -11.93 -21.10
N GLN A 226 -0.40 -11.68 -20.70
CA GLN A 226 0.48 -10.74 -21.41
C GLN A 226 0.73 -11.18 -22.85
N LYS A 227 1.02 -12.46 -23.10
CA LYS A 227 1.16 -13.04 -24.45
C LYS A 227 -0.11 -12.92 -25.29
N ALA A 228 -1.28 -12.92 -24.62
CA ALA A 228 -2.58 -12.69 -25.27
C ALA A 228 -2.88 -11.20 -25.52
N GLY A 229 -1.97 -10.28 -25.18
CA GLY A 229 -2.08 -8.86 -25.47
C GLY A 229 -2.65 -7.99 -24.33
N LEU A 230 -2.85 -8.54 -23.12
CA LEU A 230 -3.23 -7.74 -21.96
C LEU A 230 -1.99 -7.07 -21.35
N GLU A 231 -2.08 -5.80 -21.03
CA GLU A 231 -1.03 -5.06 -20.30
C GLU A 231 -1.21 -5.31 -18.78
N ILE A 232 -0.55 -6.34 -18.27
CA ILE A 232 -0.61 -6.73 -16.85
C ILE A 232 0.79 -6.61 -16.25
N THR A 233 0.88 -5.95 -15.09
CA THR A 233 2.09 -5.82 -14.26
C THR A 233 1.79 -6.20 -12.82
N ALA A 234 2.81 -6.18 -11.97
CA ALA A 234 2.66 -6.28 -10.52
C ALA A 234 3.74 -5.46 -9.82
N ASP A 235 3.49 -5.12 -8.57
CA ASP A 235 4.52 -4.69 -7.65
C ASP A 235 4.70 -5.70 -6.51
N MET A 236 5.74 -5.48 -5.70
CA MET A 236 6.05 -6.30 -4.53
C MET A 236 6.86 -5.50 -3.51
N TYR A 237 6.87 -5.96 -2.26
CA TYR A 237 7.86 -5.59 -1.25
C TYR A 237 8.80 -6.74 -0.94
N THR A 238 9.93 -6.46 -0.31
CA THR A 238 11.07 -7.38 -0.18
C THR A 238 11.17 -8.09 1.17
N TYR A 239 10.05 -8.32 1.82
CA TYR A 239 9.94 -8.98 3.12
C TYR A 239 9.02 -10.19 3.05
N THR A 240 9.19 -11.13 3.98
CA THR A 240 8.44 -12.39 4.03
C THR A 240 7.19 -12.33 4.92
N ALA A 241 6.76 -11.13 5.28
CA ALA A 241 5.55 -10.91 6.06
C ALA A 241 4.74 -9.75 5.49
N GLY A 242 3.43 -9.84 5.57
CA GLY A 242 2.50 -8.74 5.30
C GLY A 242 2.16 -7.96 6.57
N SER A 243 1.58 -6.77 6.44
CA SER A 243 1.10 -6.00 7.59
C SER A 243 -0.24 -5.37 7.28
N THR A 244 -1.22 -5.63 8.14
CA THR A 244 -2.56 -5.05 8.10
C THR A 244 -3.18 -5.09 9.51
N GLY A 245 -4.52 -5.13 9.64
CA GLY A 245 -5.18 -5.20 10.94
C GLY A 245 -5.71 -6.59 11.30
N LEU A 246 -6.16 -6.75 12.54
CA LEU A 246 -6.85 -7.96 13.01
C LEU A 246 -8.23 -8.17 12.35
N ASP A 247 -8.75 -7.18 11.62
CA ASP A 247 -9.93 -7.36 10.77
C ASP A 247 -9.73 -8.43 9.69
N ALA A 248 -8.49 -8.59 9.17
CA ALA A 248 -8.14 -9.67 8.23
C ALA A 248 -8.07 -11.08 8.89
N ALA A 249 -8.27 -11.16 10.19
CA ALA A 249 -8.41 -12.40 10.94
C ALA A 249 -9.88 -12.80 11.19
N MET A 250 -10.85 -11.96 10.81
CA MET A 250 -12.26 -12.13 11.15
C MET A 250 -13.14 -12.10 9.90
N PRO A 251 -14.25 -12.88 9.89
CA PRO A 251 -15.12 -12.96 8.72
C PRO A 251 -15.70 -11.58 8.36
N PRO A 252 -15.82 -11.24 7.07
CA PRO A 252 -16.28 -9.92 6.63
C PRO A 252 -17.68 -9.51 7.14
N TRP A 253 -18.59 -10.48 7.30
CA TRP A 253 -19.97 -10.19 7.75
C TRP A 253 -20.03 -9.54 9.13
N VAL A 254 -19.08 -9.85 10.04
CA VAL A 254 -19.08 -9.24 11.38
C VAL A 254 -18.69 -7.77 11.35
N GLN A 255 -18.00 -7.35 10.29
CA GLN A 255 -17.49 -5.98 10.09
C GLN A 255 -18.47 -5.10 9.29
N GLU A 256 -19.58 -5.65 8.77
CA GLU A 256 -20.59 -4.89 8.02
C GLU A 256 -21.14 -3.73 8.87
N GLY A 257 -21.25 -2.55 8.26
CA GLY A 257 -21.64 -1.30 8.96
C GLY A 257 -20.50 -0.57 9.64
N GLY A 258 -19.26 -1.11 9.54
CA GLY A 258 -18.05 -0.44 10.03
C GLY A 258 -17.71 -0.74 11.49
N TYR A 259 -16.69 -0.02 11.99
CA TYR A 259 -16.05 -0.35 13.26
C TYR A 259 -17.03 -0.36 14.46
N LYS A 260 -17.94 0.61 14.57
CA LYS A 260 -18.88 0.70 15.70
C LYS A 260 -19.78 -0.54 15.79
N GLU A 261 -20.31 -0.98 14.63
CA GLU A 261 -21.16 -2.17 14.57
C GLU A 261 -20.35 -3.45 14.78
N TRP A 262 -19.12 -3.49 14.24
CA TRP A 262 -18.19 -4.60 14.46
C TRP A 262 -17.86 -4.77 15.95
N ALA A 263 -17.40 -3.73 16.62
CA ALA A 263 -17.09 -3.76 18.05
C ALA A 263 -18.29 -4.15 18.91
N LYS A 264 -19.51 -3.68 18.56
CA LYS A 264 -20.75 -4.06 19.23
C LYS A 264 -21.07 -5.56 19.05
N ARG A 265 -20.93 -6.09 17.83
CA ARG A 265 -21.16 -7.52 17.55
C ARG A 265 -20.17 -8.39 18.31
N LEU A 266 -18.91 -8.00 18.42
CA LEU A 266 -17.89 -8.73 19.17
C LEU A 266 -18.13 -8.79 20.68
N GLN A 267 -19.07 -8.02 21.22
CA GLN A 267 -19.50 -8.08 22.62
C GLN A 267 -20.68 -9.04 22.86
N ASP A 268 -21.35 -9.51 21.79
CA ASP A 268 -22.42 -10.51 21.91
C ASP A 268 -21.82 -11.92 22.01
N PRO A 269 -22.08 -12.68 23.09
CA PRO A 269 -21.48 -14.02 23.28
C PRO A 269 -21.83 -15.02 22.17
N LYS A 270 -23.02 -14.92 21.56
CA LYS A 270 -23.43 -15.84 20.48
C LYS A 270 -22.67 -15.50 19.20
N ILE A 271 -22.53 -14.22 18.90
CA ILE A 271 -21.77 -13.77 17.74
C ILE A 271 -20.30 -14.13 17.92
N ARG A 272 -19.70 -13.88 19.09
CA ARG A 272 -18.31 -14.28 19.40
C ARG A 272 -18.08 -15.77 19.18
N ALA A 273 -18.97 -16.63 19.67
CA ALA A 273 -18.84 -18.07 19.49
C ALA A 273 -18.83 -18.46 18.00
N ARG A 274 -19.66 -17.82 17.17
CA ARG A 274 -19.68 -18.01 15.74
C ARG A 274 -18.39 -17.49 15.08
N VAL A 275 -17.95 -16.29 15.40
CA VAL A 275 -16.71 -15.68 14.86
C VAL A 275 -15.51 -16.55 15.19
N ARG A 276 -15.36 -16.99 16.45
CA ARG A 276 -14.28 -17.90 16.89
C ARG A 276 -14.25 -19.18 16.06
N LYS A 277 -15.41 -19.79 15.82
CA LYS A 277 -15.50 -21.00 14.99
C LYS A 277 -15.07 -20.72 13.55
N GLU A 278 -15.50 -19.62 12.96
CA GLU A 278 -15.15 -19.26 11.58
C GLU A 278 -13.66 -18.87 11.47
N MET A 279 -13.06 -18.21 12.48
CA MET A 279 -11.63 -17.89 12.51
C MET A 279 -10.74 -19.15 12.53
N THR A 280 -11.21 -20.28 13.06
CA THR A 280 -10.46 -21.54 13.17
C THR A 280 -10.83 -22.57 12.09
N THR A 281 -11.82 -22.26 11.24
CA THR A 281 -12.30 -23.20 10.22
C THR A 281 -11.77 -22.79 8.85
N PRO A 282 -10.99 -23.66 8.16
CA PRO A 282 -10.57 -23.40 6.78
C PRO A 282 -11.77 -23.13 5.87
N THR A 283 -11.64 -22.11 5.01
CA THR A 283 -12.70 -21.71 4.09
C THR A 283 -12.10 -21.01 2.87
N ASP A 284 -12.80 -21.09 1.74
CA ASP A 284 -12.52 -20.31 0.54
C ASP A 284 -13.47 -19.10 0.39
N ALA A 285 -14.38 -18.88 1.35
CA ALA A 285 -15.35 -17.80 1.30
C ALA A 285 -14.76 -16.43 1.60
N TRP A 286 -13.66 -16.37 2.35
CA TRP A 286 -12.91 -15.16 2.68
C TRP A 286 -11.46 -15.51 3.07
N GLU A 287 -10.55 -14.54 2.97
CA GLU A 287 -9.15 -14.75 3.30
C GLU A 287 -8.89 -14.54 4.79
N ASN A 288 -8.40 -15.57 5.47
CA ASN A 288 -8.10 -15.55 6.90
C ASN A 288 -6.59 -15.59 7.12
N LEU A 289 -5.99 -14.41 7.25
CA LEU A 289 -4.53 -14.28 7.38
C LEU A 289 -4.00 -14.87 8.70
N MET A 290 -4.79 -14.78 9.77
CA MET A 290 -4.39 -15.36 11.07
C MET A 290 -4.43 -16.89 11.04
N LEU A 291 -5.36 -17.50 10.33
CA LEU A 291 -5.40 -18.97 10.20
C LEU A 291 -4.15 -19.48 9.48
N SER A 292 -3.71 -18.77 8.43
CA SER A 292 -2.49 -19.12 7.67
C SER A 292 -1.19 -18.83 8.43
N ALA A 293 -1.13 -17.72 9.18
CA ALA A 293 0.07 -17.35 9.97
C ALA A 293 0.16 -18.06 11.31
N GLY A 294 -0.99 -18.39 11.91
CA GLY A 294 -1.09 -18.81 13.31
C GLY A 294 -0.93 -17.65 14.29
N GLY A 295 -1.28 -17.87 15.55
CA GLY A 295 -1.11 -16.87 16.60
C GLY A 295 0.36 -16.50 16.87
N GLU A 296 1.28 -17.45 16.70
CA GLU A 296 2.73 -17.23 16.80
C GLU A 296 3.29 -16.43 15.61
N GLY A 297 2.69 -16.57 14.43
CA GLY A 297 3.04 -15.82 13.22
C GLY A 297 2.29 -14.50 13.08
N THR A 298 1.54 -14.06 14.10
CA THR A 298 0.81 -12.77 14.11
C THR A 298 1.45 -11.86 15.17
N LEU A 299 2.27 -10.89 14.70
CA LEU A 299 3.01 -9.95 15.56
C LEU A 299 2.21 -8.65 15.72
N LEU A 300 1.92 -8.24 16.93
CA LEU A 300 1.22 -7.00 17.27
C LEU A 300 2.18 -5.81 17.14
N VAL A 301 1.81 -4.77 16.39
CA VAL A 301 2.72 -3.63 16.14
C VAL A 301 2.10 -2.26 16.44
N GLY A 302 0.79 -2.07 16.29
CA GLY A 302 0.20 -0.75 16.46
C GLY A 302 -1.09 -0.75 17.26
N PHE A 303 -1.17 0.14 18.26
CA PHE A 303 -2.33 0.33 19.12
C PHE A 303 -2.71 1.82 19.21
N LYS A 304 -4.01 2.10 19.07
CA LYS A 304 -4.59 3.42 19.33
C LYS A 304 -4.67 3.70 20.84
N ASN A 305 -5.08 2.68 21.60
CA ASN A 305 -5.19 2.76 23.06
C ASN A 305 -3.81 2.64 23.73
N GLU A 306 -3.38 3.69 24.41
CA GLU A 306 -2.06 3.74 25.06
C GLU A 306 -1.85 2.62 26.08
N ALA A 307 -2.91 2.19 26.80
CA ALA A 307 -2.84 1.11 27.77
C ALA A 307 -2.46 -0.24 27.15
N LEU A 308 -2.69 -0.43 25.85
CA LEU A 308 -2.37 -1.67 25.14
C LEU A 308 -1.00 -1.67 24.47
N ARG A 309 -0.31 -0.52 24.37
CA ARG A 309 0.98 -0.39 23.67
C ARG A 309 2.10 -1.27 24.23
N GLY A 310 2.02 -1.67 25.50
CA GLY A 310 2.93 -2.65 26.08
C GLY A 310 2.88 -4.06 25.46
N ASN A 311 1.88 -4.31 24.58
CA ASN A 311 1.79 -5.54 23.78
C ASN A 311 2.48 -5.44 22.42
N ALA A 312 2.89 -4.26 21.98
CA ALA A 312 3.63 -4.10 20.72
C ALA A 312 4.96 -4.88 20.79
N GLY A 313 5.27 -5.61 19.71
CA GLY A 313 6.44 -6.49 19.64
C GLY A 313 6.21 -7.89 20.21
N LYS A 314 5.02 -8.20 20.75
CA LYS A 314 4.62 -9.56 21.15
C LYS A 314 3.77 -10.21 20.05
N THR A 315 3.82 -11.54 19.98
CA THR A 315 2.90 -12.30 19.15
C THR A 315 1.50 -12.34 19.80
N LEU A 316 0.48 -12.55 18.97
CA LEU A 316 -0.90 -12.69 19.46
C LEU A 316 -1.03 -13.90 20.41
N ALA A 317 -0.28 -14.99 20.16
CA ALA A 317 -0.23 -16.16 21.03
C ALA A 317 0.40 -15.85 22.40
N GLU A 318 1.47 -15.05 22.47
CA GLU A 318 2.06 -14.59 23.73
C GLU A 318 1.07 -13.77 24.55
N VAL A 319 0.33 -12.85 23.91
CA VAL A 319 -0.68 -12.03 24.60
C VAL A 319 -1.86 -12.88 25.05
N ALA A 320 -2.31 -13.84 24.24
CA ALA A 320 -3.35 -14.81 24.62
C ALA A 320 -2.95 -15.62 25.87
N LYS A 321 -1.73 -16.09 25.89
CA LYS A 321 -1.18 -16.81 27.07
C LYS A 321 -1.13 -15.92 28.31
N LEU A 322 -0.70 -14.67 28.19
CA LEU A 322 -0.66 -13.72 29.31
C LEU A 322 -2.07 -13.40 29.85
N ARG A 323 -3.09 -13.39 28.98
CA ARG A 323 -4.49 -13.15 29.36
C ARG A 323 -5.22 -14.40 29.83
N GLY A 324 -4.68 -15.60 29.59
CA GLY A 324 -5.36 -16.87 29.86
C GLY A 324 -6.59 -17.11 28.97
N THR A 325 -6.58 -16.57 27.74
CA THR A 325 -7.67 -16.66 26.76
C THR A 325 -7.20 -17.37 25.48
N SER A 326 -8.15 -17.74 24.60
CA SER A 326 -7.78 -18.25 23.26
C SER A 326 -7.19 -17.14 22.40
N VAL A 327 -6.48 -17.51 21.33
CA VAL A 327 -5.92 -16.56 20.35
C VAL A 327 -7.05 -15.75 19.70
N GLU A 328 -8.14 -16.41 19.34
CA GLU A 328 -9.31 -15.81 18.69
C GLU A 328 -10.03 -14.82 19.64
N ASP A 329 -10.24 -15.20 20.90
CA ASP A 329 -10.84 -14.32 21.89
C ASP A 329 -9.95 -13.11 22.15
N THR A 330 -8.63 -13.33 22.25
CA THR A 330 -7.66 -12.24 22.42
C THR A 330 -7.71 -11.27 21.25
N ALA A 331 -7.80 -11.75 20.00
CA ALA A 331 -7.92 -10.90 18.82
C ALA A 331 -9.21 -10.04 18.88
N MET A 332 -10.34 -10.65 19.24
CA MET A 332 -11.62 -9.93 19.38
C MET A 332 -11.58 -8.90 20.51
N ASP A 333 -11.00 -9.27 21.67
CA ASP A 333 -10.87 -8.37 22.82
C ASP A 333 -9.98 -7.17 22.49
N LEU A 334 -8.82 -7.41 21.86
CA LEU A 334 -7.90 -6.34 21.48
C LEU A 334 -8.56 -5.33 20.54
N VAL A 335 -9.36 -5.78 19.56
CA VAL A 335 -10.10 -4.90 18.66
C VAL A 335 -11.08 -4.01 19.43
N VAL A 336 -11.85 -4.60 20.36
CA VAL A 336 -12.84 -3.86 21.16
C VAL A 336 -12.17 -2.87 22.11
N GLU A 337 -11.13 -3.31 22.83
CA GLU A 337 -10.41 -2.51 23.82
C GLU A 337 -9.58 -1.38 23.19
N ASP A 338 -9.02 -1.62 22.02
CA ASP A 338 -8.17 -0.65 21.31
C ASP A 338 -8.97 0.45 20.61
N GLY A 339 -10.22 0.20 20.32
CA GLY A 339 -11.01 1.16 19.54
C GLY A 339 -10.53 1.30 18.09
N SER A 340 -9.83 0.28 17.56
CA SER A 340 -9.32 0.24 16.19
C SER A 340 -9.23 -1.19 15.67
N ARG A 341 -8.75 -1.34 14.43
CA ARG A 341 -8.48 -2.66 13.83
C ARG A 341 -7.21 -3.33 14.35
N VAL A 342 -6.43 -2.70 15.21
CA VAL A 342 -5.11 -3.13 15.72
C VAL A 342 -4.14 -3.52 14.60
N GLN A 343 -3.03 -2.83 14.47
CA GLN A 343 -2.04 -3.12 13.41
C GLN A 343 -1.19 -4.33 13.78
N VAL A 344 -1.03 -5.24 12.82
CA VAL A 344 -0.28 -6.49 12.99
C VAL A 344 0.59 -6.80 11.79
N VAL A 345 1.57 -7.67 11.99
CA VAL A 345 2.39 -8.29 10.94
C VAL A 345 2.07 -9.78 10.91
N TYR A 346 1.78 -10.30 9.71
CA TYR A 346 1.52 -11.72 9.48
C TYR A 346 2.69 -12.36 8.73
N PHE A 347 3.33 -13.35 9.30
CA PHE A 347 4.43 -14.10 8.66
C PHE A 347 3.86 -15.19 7.75
N LEU A 348 3.68 -14.88 6.46
CA LEU A 348 2.94 -15.69 5.49
C LEU A 348 3.75 -16.10 4.27
N MET A 349 4.88 -15.42 3.99
CA MET A 349 5.50 -15.45 2.66
C MET A 349 6.79 -16.25 2.65
N SER A 350 7.18 -16.70 1.45
CA SER A 350 8.41 -17.44 1.19
C SER A 350 9.50 -16.53 0.64
N GLU A 351 10.71 -16.61 1.19
CA GLU A 351 11.89 -15.93 0.65
C GLU A 351 12.23 -16.39 -0.79
N ASP A 352 12.01 -17.68 -1.11
CA ASP A 352 12.21 -18.20 -2.46
C ASP A 352 11.25 -17.56 -3.46
N ASN A 353 9.99 -17.37 -3.07
CA ASN A 353 9.01 -16.65 -3.89
C ASN A 353 9.36 -15.18 -4.05
N VAL A 354 9.84 -14.50 -3.00
CA VAL A 354 10.36 -13.13 -3.08
C VAL A 354 11.47 -13.04 -4.12
N LYS A 355 12.48 -13.91 -4.05
CA LYS A 355 13.59 -13.95 -5.03
C LYS A 355 13.13 -14.26 -6.45
N ARG A 356 12.13 -15.16 -6.59
CA ARG A 356 11.54 -15.50 -7.88
C ARG A 356 10.87 -14.28 -8.51
N GLN A 357 10.04 -13.56 -7.75
CA GLN A 357 9.34 -12.37 -8.22
C GLN A 357 10.30 -11.22 -8.55
N ILE A 358 11.38 -11.04 -7.78
CA ILE A 358 12.41 -10.04 -8.08
C ILE A 358 13.01 -10.24 -9.49
N ARG A 359 13.11 -11.47 -9.97
CA ARG A 359 13.65 -11.79 -11.32
C ARG A 359 12.68 -11.50 -12.46
N LEU A 360 11.38 -11.34 -12.17
CA LEU A 360 10.37 -11.11 -13.22
C LEU A 360 10.50 -9.69 -13.79
N PRO A 361 10.65 -9.51 -15.12
CA PRO A 361 10.92 -8.20 -15.71
C PRO A 361 9.74 -7.22 -15.62
N TRP A 362 8.54 -7.71 -15.35
CA TRP A 362 7.30 -6.96 -15.25
C TRP A 362 6.87 -6.65 -13.81
N VAL A 363 7.67 -7.01 -12.80
CA VAL A 363 7.42 -6.71 -11.39
C VAL A 363 8.25 -5.52 -10.96
N SER A 364 7.61 -4.49 -10.40
CA SER A 364 8.21 -3.32 -9.78
C SER A 364 8.19 -3.41 -8.25
N PHE A 365 8.46 -2.32 -7.52
CA PHE A 365 8.49 -2.31 -6.07
C PHE A 365 7.57 -1.23 -5.47
N GLY A 366 6.78 -1.64 -4.48
CA GLY A 366 6.03 -0.78 -3.58
C GLY A 366 6.43 -1.05 -2.13
N SER A 367 6.38 -0.06 -1.24
CA SER A 367 6.66 -0.29 0.18
C SER A 367 5.50 -0.95 0.91
N ASP A 368 4.28 -0.72 0.42
CA ASP A 368 3.03 -1.11 1.09
C ASP A 368 3.03 -0.63 2.56
N ALA A 369 3.57 0.58 2.78
CA ALA A 369 3.74 1.17 4.10
C ALA A 369 3.70 2.70 4.04
N ALA A 370 3.44 3.32 5.18
CA ALA A 370 3.59 4.76 5.34
C ALA A 370 5.07 5.14 5.47
N SER A 371 5.47 6.25 4.86
CA SER A 371 6.77 6.86 5.12
C SER A 371 6.78 7.52 6.49
N MET A 372 7.74 7.15 7.33
CA MET A 372 7.83 7.57 8.74
C MET A 372 9.22 8.09 9.06
N ALA A 373 9.35 8.78 10.20
CA ALA A 373 10.62 9.10 10.83
C ALA A 373 10.75 8.37 12.18
N PRO A 374 11.95 7.98 12.64
CA PRO A 374 12.15 7.37 13.95
C PRO A 374 12.09 8.42 15.08
N GLU A 375 11.11 9.30 15.02
CA GLU A 375 10.92 10.41 15.97
C GLU A 375 9.45 10.83 16.10
N GLY A 376 9.14 11.59 17.12
CA GLY A 376 7.84 12.22 17.32
C GLY A 376 6.69 11.21 17.45
N VAL A 377 5.61 11.46 16.73
CA VAL A 377 4.39 10.64 16.77
C VAL A 377 4.62 9.21 16.26
N PHE A 378 5.56 9.01 15.36
CA PHE A 378 5.78 7.71 14.70
C PHE A 378 6.40 6.64 15.61
N VAL A 379 7.11 7.03 16.67
CA VAL A 379 7.74 6.08 17.60
C VAL A 379 6.83 5.70 18.78
N LYS A 380 5.59 6.18 18.81
CA LYS A 380 4.61 5.81 19.83
C LYS A 380 4.10 4.39 19.70
N THR A 381 4.22 3.80 18.51
CA THR A 381 3.86 2.42 18.19
C THR A 381 4.99 1.77 17.39
N SER A 382 4.97 0.45 17.24
CA SER A 382 5.86 -0.26 16.32
C SER A 382 5.29 -0.23 14.89
N THR A 383 6.02 -0.74 13.92
CA THR A 383 5.58 -0.86 12.53
C THR A 383 6.28 -2.02 11.82
N HIS A 384 5.90 -2.30 10.58
CA HIS A 384 6.63 -3.24 9.73
C HIS A 384 7.93 -2.60 9.22
N PRO A 385 9.07 -3.30 9.21
CA PRO A 385 10.37 -2.74 8.77
C PRO A 385 10.39 -2.25 7.32
N ARG A 386 9.44 -2.69 6.46
CA ARG A 386 9.31 -2.23 5.06
C ARG A 386 9.07 -0.71 4.94
N ALA A 387 8.56 -0.06 5.99
CA ALA A 387 8.41 1.39 6.07
C ALA A 387 9.74 2.16 6.00
N TYR A 388 10.84 1.51 6.33
CA TYR A 388 12.17 2.13 6.38
C TYR A 388 13.19 1.49 5.45
N GLY A 389 12.95 0.27 4.94
CA GLY A 389 14.02 -0.53 4.35
C GLY A 389 13.74 -1.09 2.95
N ASN A 390 12.53 -1.03 2.43
CA ASN A 390 12.14 -1.80 1.24
C ASN A 390 13.05 -1.57 0.02
N PHE A 391 13.29 -0.32 -0.36
CA PHE A 391 14.08 0.03 -1.55
C PHE A 391 15.57 -0.17 -1.34
N ALA A 392 16.08 0.20 -0.17
CA ALA A 392 17.47 -0.03 0.20
C ALA A 392 17.80 -1.54 0.27
N ARG A 393 16.85 -2.37 0.72
CA ARG A 393 16.97 -3.83 0.76
C ARG A 393 17.05 -4.46 -0.63
N VAL A 394 16.33 -3.93 -1.64
CA VAL A 394 16.50 -4.34 -3.04
C VAL A 394 17.96 -4.24 -3.44
N LEU A 395 18.56 -3.08 -3.22
CA LEU A 395 19.94 -2.78 -3.68
C LEU A 395 21.00 -3.42 -2.79
N GLY A 396 20.80 -3.46 -1.47
CA GLY A 396 21.73 -4.08 -0.54
C GLY A 396 21.69 -5.60 -0.60
N LYS A 397 20.60 -6.19 -0.14
CA LYS A 397 20.47 -7.64 -0.01
C LYS A 397 20.42 -8.35 -1.36
N TYR A 398 19.51 -7.96 -2.25
CA TYR A 398 19.21 -8.76 -3.45
C TYR A 398 20.13 -8.45 -4.63
N VAL A 399 20.69 -7.24 -4.71
CA VAL A 399 21.68 -6.91 -5.75
C VAL A 399 23.09 -7.21 -5.25
N ARG A 400 23.57 -6.50 -4.21
CA ARG A 400 24.95 -6.57 -3.75
C ARG A 400 25.31 -7.90 -3.11
N ASP A 401 24.49 -8.38 -2.15
CA ASP A 401 24.88 -9.52 -1.31
C ASP A 401 24.49 -10.87 -1.92
N GLU A 402 23.31 -10.97 -2.52
CA GLU A 402 22.77 -12.25 -3.03
C GLU A 402 22.77 -12.37 -4.56
N HIS A 403 23.09 -11.29 -5.30
CA HIS A 403 23.19 -11.28 -6.75
C HIS A 403 21.95 -11.85 -7.47
N VAL A 404 20.75 -11.56 -6.96
CA VAL A 404 19.48 -12.05 -7.50
C VAL A 404 19.19 -11.44 -8.87
N ILE A 405 19.48 -10.13 -9.02
CA ILE A 405 19.42 -9.37 -10.27
C ILE A 405 20.61 -8.38 -10.32
N PRO A 406 21.06 -7.96 -11.51
CA PRO A 406 22.08 -6.92 -11.64
C PRO A 406 21.55 -5.54 -11.22
N LEU A 407 22.48 -4.62 -10.89
CA LEU A 407 22.14 -3.28 -10.40
C LEU A 407 21.28 -2.51 -11.40
N GLU A 408 21.61 -2.54 -12.67
CA GLU A 408 20.91 -1.84 -13.74
C GLU A 408 19.43 -2.28 -13.84
N GLU A 409 19.18 -3.58 -13.68
CA GLU A 409 17.82 -4.13 -13.69
C GLU A 409 17.05 -3.71 -12.45
N ALA A 410 17.69 -3.68 -11.28
CA ALA A 410 17.08 -3.17 -10.06
C ALA A 410 16.69 -1.69 -10.21
N ILE A 411 17.59 -0.86 -10.76
CA ILE A 411 17.30 0.56 -11.02
C ILE A 411 16.16 0.70 -12.01
N ARG A 412 16.13 -0.07 -13.12
CA ARG A 412 15.01 -0.07 -14.07
C ARG A 412 13.68 -0.34 -13.37
N LYS A 413 13.64 -1.35 -12.50
CA LYS A 413 12.43 -1.77 -11.75
C LYS A 413 12.01 -0.77 -10.66
N LEU A 414 12.93 0.05 -10.18
CA LEU A 414 12.67 1.12 -9.21
C LEU A 414 12.30 2.46 -9.87
N THR A 415 12.48 2.60 -11.19
CA THR A 415 12.39 3.91 -11.87
C THR A 415 11.59 3.87 -13.16
N SER A 416 12.19 3.44 -14.28
CA SER A 416 11.58 3.50 -15.61
C SER A 416 10.45 2.50 -15.80
N LEU A 417 10.48 1.33 -15.15
CA LEU A 417 9.38 0.36 -15.20
C LEU A 417 8.10 0.95 -14.55
N PRO A 418 8.08 1.39 -13.27
CA PRO A 418 6.89 1.99 -12.68
C PRO A 418 6.46 3.28 -13.41
N ALA A 419 7.38 4.10 -13.89
CA ALA A 419 7.03 5.28 -14.70
C ALA A 419 6.30 4.90 -15.99
N ALA A 420 6.75 3.85 -16.69
CA ALA A 420 6.09 3.34 -17.89
C ALA A 420 4.72 2.72 -17.58
N THR A 421 4.62 1.93 -16.51
CA THR A 421 3.36 1.33 -16.03
C THR A 421 2.31 2.41 -15.74
N LEU A 422 2.70 3.48 -15.05
CA LEU A 422 1.83 4.61 -14.74
C LEU A 422 1.65 5.59 -15.92
N ARG A 423 2.40 5.40 -17.02
CA ARG A 423 2.48 6.33 -18.17
C ARG A 423 2.84 7.76 -17.75
N ILE A 424 3.69 7.89 -16.73
CA ILE A 424 4.22 9.18 -16.30
C ILE A 424 5.25 9.66 -17.34
N ARG A 425 5.12 10.92 -17.75
CA ARG A 425 6.05 11.57 -18.67
C ARG A 425 7.13 12.33 -17.92
N GLU A 426 8.32 12.45 -18.52
CA GLU A 426 9.41 13.30 -18.05
C GLU A 426 9.96 12.94 -16.66
N ARG A 427 9.77 11.68 -16.20
CA ARG A 427 10.31 11.13 -14.95
C ARG A 427 10.77 9.68 -15.15
N GLY A 428 11.53 9.13 -14.18
CA GLY A 428 11.98 7.75 -14.17
C GLY A 428 13.19 7.46 -15.08
N GLN A 429 13.79 8.47 -15.69
CA GLN A 429 14.99 8.38 -16.51
C GLN A 429 15.86 9.63 -16.37
N LEU A 430 17.20 9.46 -16.50
CA LEU A 430 18.15 10.57 -16.57
C LEU A 430 18.32 10.98 -18.04
N THR A 431 17.40 11.79 -18.54
CA THR A 431 17.35 12.25 -19.92
C THR A 431 17.24 13.78 -19.96
N PRO A 432 17.97 14.48 -20.86
CA PRO A 432 17.81 15.92 -21.02
C PRO A 432 16.34 16.31 -21.28
N GLY A 433 15.86 17.33 -20.55
CA GLY A 433 14.46 17.77 -20.61
C GLY A 433 13.54 17.12 -19.59
N TYR A 434 13.97 16.04 -18.91
CA TYR A 434 13.20 15.41 -17.84
C TYR A 434 13.34 16.22 -16.54
N LEU A 435 12.35 16.07 -15.66
CA LEU A 435 12.38 16.62 -14.31
C LEU A 435 13.51 15.98 -13.50
N ALA A 436 14.28 16.80 -12.80
CA ALA A 436 15.46 16.35 -12.08
C ALA A 436 15.06 15.71 -10.72
N ASP A 437 14.50 14.52 -10.79
CA ASP A 437 14.37 13.58 -9.68
C ASP A 437 15.57 12.63 -9.75
N ILE A 438 16.52 12.81 -8.83
CA ILE A 438 17.84 12.16 -8.91
C ILE A 438 18.20 11.60 -7.53
N VAL A 439 18.73 10.41 -7.50
CA VAL A 439 19.34 9.80 -6.32
C VAL A 439 20.81 9.49 -6.56
N VAL A 440 21.64 9.80 -5.56
CA VAL A 440 23.06 9.42 -5.52
C VAL A 440 23.28 8.56 -4.28
N PHE A 441 23.81 7.36 -4.47
CA PHE A 441 24.00 6.40 -3.38
C PHE A 441 25.30 5.60 -3.55
N ASP A 442 25.82 5.08 -2.44
CA ASP A 442 26.97 4.16 -2.45
C ASP A 442 26.47 2.71 -2.56
N PRO A 443 26.68 2.04 -3.70
CA PRO A 443 26.24 0.67 -3.91
C PRO A 443 26.92 -0.36 -2.99
N ARG A 444 28.08 0.00 -2.39
CA ARG A 444 28.81 -0.87 -1.44
C ARG A 444 28.22 -0.85 -0.04
N THR A 445 27.50 0.23 0.35
CA THR A 445 27.03 0.45 1.72
C THR A 445 25.52 0.59 1.84
N ILE A 446 24.79 0.70 0.70
CA ILE A 446 23.34 0.80 0.72
C ILE A 446 22.71 -0.46 1.32
N GLY A 447 21.75 -0.27 2.22
CA GLY A 447 21.04 -1.39 2.84
C GLY A 447 20.04 -0.94 3.91
N ASP A 448 19.11 -1.84 4.21
CA ASP A 448 18.15 -1.69 5.28
C ASP A 448 18.78 -2.00 6.64
N ARG A 449 18.28 -1.34 7.68
CA ARG A 449 18.65 -1.60 9.09
C ARG A 449 17.45 -1.98 9.94
N ALA A 450 16.27 -1.63 9.48
CA ALA A 450 15.02 -1.91 10.16
C ALA A 450 14.77 -3.43 10.28
N THR A 451 14.39 -3.88 11.47
CA THR A 451 14.01 -5.25 11.76
C THR A 451 12.61 -5.28 12.40
N TYR A 452 11.98 -6.46 12.48
CA TYR A 452 10.69 -6.58 13.18
C TYR A 452 10.78 -6.24 14.67
N ALA A 453 11.93 -6.47 15.30
CA ALA A 453 12.16 -6.11 16.71
C ALA A 453 12.51 -4.62 16.88
N GLN A 454 13.15 -4.01 15.90
CA GLN A 454 13.60 -2.61 15.92
C GLN A 454 13.32 -1.98 14.55
N PRO A 455 12.05 -1.65 14.23
CA PRO A 455 11.68 -1.17 12.91
C PRO A 455 12.06 0.29 12.65
N HIS A 456 12.13 1.13 13.69
CA HIS A 456 12.36 2.57 13.56
C HIS A 456 13.84 2.88 13.35
N GLN A 457 14.39 2.45 12.22
CA GLN A 457 15.77 2.68 11.83
C GLN A 457 15.86 3.07 10.36
N TYR A 458 16.48 4.20 10.08
CA TYR A 458 16.74 4.62 8.69
C TYR A 458 17.67 3.64 7.97
N SER A 459 17.44 3.49 6.68
CA SER A 459 18.38 2.85 5.76
C SER A 459 19.66 3.66 5.61
N THR A 460 20.71 3.02 5.13
CA THR A 460 22.03 3.62 4.90
C THR A 460 22.37 3.63 3.42
N GLY A 461 23.39 4.42 3.01
CA GLY A 461 24.00 4.38 1.70
C GLY A 461 23.50 5.43 0.71
N VAL A 462 22.29 5.99 0.87
CA VAL A 462 21.84 7.14 0.06
C VAL A 462 22.53 8.42 0.55
N ARG A 463 23.20 9.11 -0.36
CA ARG A 463 23.98 10.32 -0.06
C ARG A 463 23.21 11.59 -0.40
N HIS A 464 22.65 11.67 -1.58
CA HIS A 464 21.96 12.86 -2.06
C HIS A 464 20.68 12.50 -2.80
N VAL A 465 19.64 13.31 -2.63
CA VAL A 465 18.38 13.20 -3.36
C VAL A 465 17.92 14.58 -3.80
N TRP A 466 17.52 14.68 -5.06
CA TRP A 466 16.84 15.86 -5.61
C TRP A 466 15.43 15.47 -6.04
N VAL A 467 14.49 16.34 -5.75
CA VAL A 467 13.10 16.26 -6.22
C VAL A 467 12.78 17.54 -6.98
N ASN A 468 12.33 17.41 -8.21
CA ASN A 468 12.04 18.55 -9.09
C ASN A 468 13.24 19.56 -9.18
N GLY A 469 14.47 19.05 -9.13
CA GLY A 469 15.70 19.86 -9.18
C GLY A 469 16.11 20.55 -7.88
N VAL A 470 15.38 20.35 -6.79
CA VAL A 470 15.71 20.88 -5.46
C VAL A 470 16.27 19.76 -4.59
N GLN A 471 17.43 19.99 -3.95
CA GLN A 471 18.06 19.00 -3.09
C GLN A 471 17.31 18.84 -1.78
N VAL A 472 16.76 17.66 -1.52
CA VAL A 472 16.00 17.31 -0.31
C VAL A 472 16.82 16.48 0.68
N LEU A 473 17.86 15.76 0.19
CA LEU A 473 18.84 15.04 1.02
C LEU A 473 20.24 15.43 0.59
N LYS A 474 21.10 15.77 1.54
CA LYS A 474 22.50 16.12 1.33
C LYS A 474 23.37 15.42 2.36
N ASP A 475 24.38 14.66 1.91
CA ASP A 475 25.29 13.88 2.75
C ASP A 475 24.56 12.95 3.75
N GLY A 476 23.42 12.39 3.32
CA GLY A 476 22.57 11.53 4.13
C GLY A 476 21.63 12.27 5.08
N GLU A 477 21.65 13.61 5.13
CA GLU A 477 20.80 14.42 6.01
C GLU A 477 19.75 15.21 5.23
N HIS A 478 18.51 15.27 5.77
CA HIS A 478 17.41 15.97 5.15
C HIS A 478 17.61 17.49 5.24
N THR A 479 17.46 18.20 4.10
CA THR A 479 17.72 19.66 4.02
C THR A 479 16.57 20.53 4.55
N GLY A 480 15.40 19.93 4.78
CA GLY A 480 14.16 20.65 5.12
C GLY A 480 13.37 21.13 3.89
N ALA A 481 13.93 21.01 2.67
CA ALA A 481 13.23 21.43 1.44
C ALA A 481 12.02 20.54 1.14
N LYS A 482 10.95 21.16 0.65
CA LYS A 482 9.67 20.51 0.35
C LYS A 482 9.18 20.87 -1.06
N PRO A 483 9.91 20.48 -2.13
CA PRO A 483 9.59 20.83 -3.51
C PRO A 483 8.57 19.91 -4.17
N GLY A 484 8.02 18.95 -3.44
CA GLY A 484 7.12 17.93 -3.96
C GLY A 484 5.87 18.50 -4.62
N ARG A 485 5.37 17.79 -5.61
CA ARG A 485 4.21 18.18 -6.42
C ARG A 485 3.28 16.99 -6.62
N VAL A 486 2.04 17.27 -7.00
CA VAL A 486 1.15 16.23 -7.49
C VAL A 486 1.56 15.84 -8.91
N VAL A 487 1.81 14.55 -9.12
CA VAL A 487 1.93 13.94 -10.45
C VAL A 487 0.53 13.51 -10.87
N ARG A 488 -0.01 14.21 -11.86
CA ARG A 488 -1.39 14.00 -12.31
C ARG A 488 -1.48 12.87 -13.33
N GLY A 489 -2.52 12.06 -13.20
CA GLY A 489 -2.85 10.98 -14.13
C GLY A 489 -3.38 11.46 -15.49
N PRO A 490 -3.61 10.52 -16.42
CA PRO A 490 -3.85 10.83 -17.84
C PRO A 490 -5.17 11.57 -18.09
N GLY A 491 -6.15 11.46 -17.22
CA GLY A 491 -7.45 12.12 -17.33
C GLY A 491 -7.48 13.57 -16.83
N TRP A 492 -6.36 14.07 -16.27
CA TRP A 492 -6.32 15.37 -15.62
C TRP A 492 -6.74 16.51 -16.53
N LYS A 493 -7.62 17.36 -16.00
CA LYS A 493 -8.04 18.62 -16.61
C LYS A 493 -7.64 19.77 -15.68
N PRO A 494 -6.88 20.77 -16.19
CA PRO A 494 -6.61 21.96 -15.40
C PRO A 494 -7.93 22.59 -14.92
N ARG A 495 -7.98 22.99 -13.66
CA ARG A 495 -9.12 23.79 -13.17
C ARG A 495 -9.08 25.15 -13.88
N PRO A 496 -10.25 25.70 -14.31
CA PRO A 496 -10.30 27.00 -14.96
C PRO A 496 -9.83 28.15 -14.06
#